data_69b3c7f53b568354b360f2fd1f9c28e4
#
_entry.id   69b3c7f53b568354b360f2fd1f9c28e4
#
_cell.length_a   1.000
_cell.length_b   1.000
_cell.length_c   1.000
_cell.angle_alpha   90.00
_cell.angle_beta   90.00
_cell.angle_gamma   90.00
#
_symmetry.space_group_name_H-M   'P 1'
#
loop_
_entity.id
_entity.type
_entity.pdbx_description
1 polymer ?
#
loop_
_entity_poly.entity_id
_entity_poly.type
_entity_poly.pdbx_seq_one_letter_code
_entity_poly.pdbx_strand_id
1 'polypeptide(L)'
;MVELPEHEERRIRDYVNSQSPADDQAGLVQKVGSHRIMGHVHEMYDVHCDKTRWWVITDPTNLYLQSDFPDVQQALIFHLGLGLFLAQRSRGELDESHEEVLSGSWRRYRQALDAMDIAGEAEDFQAIGIKCRDSLLAFVRDHLNDEWVGEVAERPKTSDFKGWAEIFAERLTEGRVRSYVKTLVDKVWDLAVWLQHNNDATPDDAELVLEATGNLLTTFGRLLHRREYGDPERCPRCSSYRLDEDVEVVEEPESGFLETTICGGCGWQSEQMFARWSDRASDADVAAYLERPTPGPSDRLGRNGR
;
A
#
# COMPACT_ATOMS: atom_id res chain seq x y z
N MET A 1 8.94 -30.84 26.40
CA MET A 1 9.62 -29.61 25.95
C MET A 1 10.54 -30.04 24.81
N VAL A 2 10.43 -29.44 23.66
CA VAL A 2 11.38 -29.68 22.57
C VAL A 2 12.61 -28.85 22.92
N GLU A 3 13.77 -29.52 23.01
CA GLU A 3 15.04 -28.86 23.33
C GLU A 3 15.38 -27.92 22.16
N LEU A 4 15.52 -26.61 22.46
CA LEU A 4 15.82 -25.61 21.46
C LEU A 4 17.29 -25.75 21.03
N PRO A 5 17.62 -25.80 19.71
CA PRO A 5 19.00 -25.87 19.27
C PRO A 5 19.80 -24.66 19.77
N GLU A 6 21.03 -24.92 20.26
CA GLU A 6 21.86 -23.87 20.89
C GLU A 6 22.12 -22.64 20.00
N HIS A 7 22.25 -22.84 18.68
CA HIS A 7 22.46 -21.75 17.74
C HIS A 7 21.20 -20.89 17.57
N GLU A 8 20.00 -21.48 17.63
CA GLU A 8 18.72 -20.80 17.54
C GLU A 8 18.45 -20.00 18.83
N GLU A 9 18.68 -20.62 19.98
CA GLU A 9 18.59 -19.95 21.29
C GLU A 9 19.51 -18.73 21.36
N ARG A 10 20.77 -18.87 20.93
CA ARG A 10 21.74 -17.78 20.90
C ARG A 10 21.29 -16.64 20.00
N ARG A 11 20.83 -16.95 18.78
CA ARG A 11 20.33 -15.93 17.83
C ARG A 11 19.18 -15.10 18.41
N ILE A 12 18.21 -15.74 19.05
CA ILE A 12 17.08 -15.05 19.67
C ILE A 12 17.52 -14.23 20.87
N ARG A 13 18.38 -14.78 21.72
CA ARG A 13 18.94 -14.08 22.87
C ARG A 13 19.72 -12.85 22.45
N ASP A 14 20.61 -12.95 21.47
CA ASP A 14 21.43 -11.84 20.97
C ASP A 14 20.54 -10.75 20.36
N TYR A 15 19.48 -11.13 19.64
CA TYR A 15 18.52 -10.19 19.08
C TYR A 15 17.81 -9.40 20.19
N VAL A 16 17.28 -10.08 21.21
CA VAL A 16 16.61 -9.43 22.35
C VAL A 16 17.60 -8.51 23.09
N ASN A 17 18.80 -8.99 23.38
CA ASN A 17 19.82 -8.20 24.09
C ASN A 17 20.26 -6.96 23.32
N SER A 18 20.26 -7.02 21.98
CA SER A 18 20.59 -5.85 21.14
C SER A 18 19.52 -4.74 21.18
N GLN A 19 18.30 -5.08 21.57
CA GLN A 19 17.17 -4.14 21.65
C GLN A 19 16.83 -3.76 23.10
N SER A 20 17.36 -4.46 24.08
CA SER A 20 17.07 -4.28 25.52
C SER A 20 18.13 -3.43 26.22
N PRO A 21 17.76 -2.69 27.28
CA PRO A 21 18.72 -2.00 28.15
C PRO A 21 19.74 -2.98 28.77
N ALA A 22 20.94 -2.48 29.08
CA ALA A 22 22.02 -3.30 29.64
C ALA A 22 21.67 -3.98 30.98
N ASP A 23 20.66 -3.48 31.69
CA ASP A 23 20.19 -3.98 32.99
C ASP A 23 18.90 -4.85 32.86
N ASP A 24 18.54 -5.26 31.64
CA ASP A 24 17.39 -6.12 31.35
C ASP A 24 17.72 -7.11 30.23
N GLN A 25 18.59 -8.06 30.53
CA GLN A 25 19.11 -9.01 29.55
C GLN A 25 18.33 -10.33 29.54
N ALA A 26 18.29 -10.98 28.38
CA ALA A 26 17.58 -12.25 28.18
C ALA A 26 18.28 -13.42 28.90
N GLY A 27 17.57 -14.04 29.84
CA GLY A 27 17.99 -15.20 30.59
C GLY A 27 17.50 -16.52 29.97
N LEU A 28 16.19 -16.67 29.86
CA LEU A 28 15.54 -17.89 29.35
C LEU A 28 14.87 -17.62 28.01
N VAL A 29 15.11 -18.50 27.04
CA VAL A 29 14.46 -18.49 25.74
C VAL A 29 13.73 -19.81 25.52
N GLN A 30 12.43 -19.78 25.25
CA GLN A 30 11.61 -20.96 24.99
C GLN A 30 10.84 -20.80 23.67
N LYS A 31 10.90 -21.80 22.79
CA LYS A 31 10.05 -21.86 21.61
C LYS A 31 8.64 -22.30 22.02
N VAL A 32 7.64 -21.48 21.76
CA VAL A 32 6.24 -21.72 22.15
C VAL A 32 5.36 -22.14 20.99
N GLY A 33 5.81 -21.93 19.76
CA GLY A 33 5.05 -22.36 18.59
C GLY A 33 5.74 -22.05 17.27
N SER A 34 5.12 -22.53 16.19
CA SER A 34 5.49 -22.23 14.81
C SER A 34 4.25 -22.31 13.95
N HIS A 35 4.00 -21.29 13.13
CA HIS A 35 2.92 -21.28 12.15
C HIS A 35 3.45 -21.00 10.75
N ARG A 36 2.94 -21.76 9.77
CA ARG A 36 3.20 -21.49 8.36
C ARG A 36 2.01 -20.69 7.80
N ILE A 37 2.26 -19.45 7.38
CA ILE A 37 1.23 -18.54 6.89
C ILE A 37 1.74 -17.94 5.57
N MET A 38 0.98 -18.09 4.48
CA MET A 38 1.33 -17.58 3.14
C MET A 38 2.74 -18.00 2.66
N GLY A 39 3.15 -19.24 2.97
CA GLY A 39 4.49 -19.77 2.62
C GLY A 39 5.59 -19.46 3.63
N HIS A 40 5.45 -18.46 4.47
CA HIS A 40 6.41 -18.04 5.50
C HIS A 40 6.24 -18.80 6.81
N VAL A 41 7.35 -19.09 7.49
CA VAL A 41 7.35 -19.79 8.78
C VAL A 41 7.61 -18.80 9.90
N HIS A 42 6.56 -18.45 10.64
CA HIS A 42 6.65 -17.60 11.82
C HIS A 42 6.88 -18.45 13.05
N GLU A 43 8.10 -18.41 13.59
CA GLU A 43 8.45 -19.06 14.84
C GLU A 43 8.23 -18.11 16.01
N MET A 44 7.68 -18.61 17.10
CA MET A 44 7.32 -17.81 18.26
C MET A 44 8.10 -18.28 19.47
N TYR A 45 8.73 -17.32 20.15
CA TYR A 45 9.54 -17.57 21.35
C TYR A 45 9.02 -16.73 22.51
N ASP A 46 9.06 -17.34 23.69
CA ASP A 46 8.87 -16.68 24.97
C ASP A 46 10.24 -16.39 25.58
N VAL A 47 10.57 -15.13 25.76
CA VAL A 47 11.87 -14.71 26.26
C VAL A 47 11.70 -13.96 27.58
N HIS A 48 12.32 -14.52 28.62
CA HIS A 48 12.34 -13.93 29.96
C HIS A 48 13.63 -13.14 30.13
N CYS A 49 13.51 -11.84 30.33
CA CYS A 49 14.61 -10.95 30.71
C CYS A 49 14.61 -10.73 32.24
N ASP A 50 15.62 -10.01 32.74
CA ASP A 50 15.74 -9.73 34.16
C ASP A 50 14.55 -8.94 34.74
N LYS A 51 13.94 -8.06 33.92
CA LYS A 51 12.82 -7.18 34.32
C LYS A 51 11.59 -7.32 33.46
N THR A 52 11.77 -7.70 32.18
CA THR A 52 10.70 -7.76 31.18
C THR A 52 10.52 -9.17 30.62
N ARG A 53 9.44 -9.35 29.87
CA ARG A 53 9.17 -10.60 29.17
C ARG A 53 8.63 -10.29 27.79
N TRP A 54 9.14 -10.98 26.76
CA TRP A 54 8.89 -10.68 25.38
C TRP A 54 8.40 -11.90 24.59
N TRP A 55 7.47 -11.67 23.69
CA TRP A 55 7.28 -12.54 22.56
C TRP A 55 8.23 -12.13 21.46
N VAL A 56 9.00 -13.07 20.93
CA VAL A 56 9.80 -12.87 19.70
C VAL A 56 9.12 -13.65 18.60
N ILE A 57 8.78 -13.00 17.50
CA ILE A 57 8.16 -13.62 16.33
C ILE A 57 9.06 -13.36 15.13
N THR A 58 9.37 -14.43 14.38
CA THR A 58 10.27 -14.37 13.22
C THR A 58 9.49 -14.09 11.93
N ASP A 59 10.21 -13.66 10.88
CA ASP A 59 9.76 -13.46 9.51
C ASP A 59 8.72 -12.33 9.33
N PRO A 60 9.20 -11.05 9.44
CA PRO A 60 10.51 -10.58 9.94
C PRO A 60 10.62 -10.70 11.47
N THR A 61 11.84 -10.78 12.02
CA THR A 61 11.99 -10.90 13.47
C THR A 61 11.63 -9.60 14.17
N ASN A 62 10.71 -9.65 15.15
CA ASN A 62 10.28 -8.50 15.95
C ASN A 62 9.94 -8.90 17.39
N LEU A 63 9.92 -7.90 18.29
CA LEU A 63 9.69 -8.00 19.72
C LEU A 63 8.32 -7.44 20.10
N TYR A 64 7.60 -8.13 20.98
CA TYR A 64 6.31 -7.72 21.52
C TYR A 64 6.32 -7.89 23.03
N LEU A 65 6.17 -6.78 23.75
CA LEU A 65 6.18 -6.79 25.22
C LEU A 65 4.93 -7.52 25.74
N GLN A 66 5.11 -8.50 26.64
CA GLN A 66 3.99 -9.32 27.11
C GLN A 66 3.00 -8.55 28.00
N SER A 67 3.39 -7.39 28.56
CA SER A 67 2.43 -6.51 29.23
C SER A 67 1.42 -5.89 28.25
N ASP A 68 1.84 -5.66 26.99
CA ASP A 68 1.01 -5.04 25.96
C ASP A 68 0.25 -6.11 25.15
N PHE A 69 0.86 -7.27 25.00
CA PHE A 69 0.31 -8.45 24.33
C PHE A 69 0.32 -9.66 25.26
N PRO A 70 -0.68 -9.80 26.16
CA PRO A 70 -0.72 -10.89 27.15
C PRO A 70 -0.78 -12.29 26.53
N ASP A 71 -1.26 -12.42 25.29
CA ASP A 71 -1.38 -13.66 24.54
C ASP A 71 -0.51 -13.62 23.27
N VAL A 72 0.26 -14.68 23.05
CA VAL A 72 1.12 -14.84 21.87
C VAL A 72 0.33 -14.81 20.55
N GLN A 73 -0.92 -15.28 20.54
CA GLN A 73 -1.77 -15.22 19.35
C GLN A 73 -2.15 -13.77 18.99
N GLN A 74 -2.38 -12.92 19.99
CA GLN A 74 -2.60 -11.48 19.77
C GLN A 74 -1.34 -10.81 19.20
N ALA A 75 -0.17 -11.16 19.75
CA ALA A 75 1.11 -10.68 19.21
C ALA A 75 1.33 -11.16 17.77
N LEU A 76 0.99 -12.40 17.43
CA LEU A 76 1.09 -12.94 16.07
C LEU A 76 0.13 -12.24 15.10
N ILE A 77 -1.13 -12.00 15.48
CA ILE A 77 -2.10 -11.28 14.65
C ILE A 77 -1.60 -9.85 14.36
N PHE A 78 -1.08 -9.16 15.38
CA PHE A 78 -0.52 -7.82 15.22
C PHE A 78 0.74 -7.84 14.34
N HIS A 79 1.62 -8.83 14.51
CA HIS A 79 2.82 -9.04 13.70
C HIS A 79 2.48 -9.20 12.21
N LEU A 80 1.51 -10.06 11.90
CA LEU A 80 1.03 -10.28 10.53
C LEU A 80 0.37 -9.01 9.95
N GLY A 81 -0.44 -8.33 10.75
CA GLY A 81 -1.05 -7.06 10.37
C GLY A 81 -0.02 -5.97 10.07
N LEU A 82 1.02 -5.86 10.90
CA LEU A 82 2.14 -4.94 10.68
C LEU A 82 2.92 -5.32 9.41
N GLY A 83 3.19 -6.62 9.19
CA GLY A 83 3.85 -7.12 7.99
C GLY A 83 3.06 -6.80 6.72
N LEU A 84 1.75 -7.03 6.72
CA LEU A 84 0.85 -6.67 5.64
C LEU A 84 0.83 -5.15 5.41
N PHE A 85 0.70 -4.36 6.47
CA PHE A 85 0.72 -2.88 6.39
C PHE A 85 2.02 -2.36 5.78
N LEU A 86 3.18 -2.89 6.19
CA LEU A 86 4.46 -2.50 5.64
C LEU A 86 4.63 -2.97 4.19
N ALA A 87 4.18 -4.19 3.86
CA ALA A 87 4.21 -4.71 2.50
C ALA A 87 3.32 -3.89 1.55
N GLN A 88 2.12 -3.52 1.98
CA GLN A 88 1.24 -2.62 1.27
C GLN A 88 1.91 -1.27 1.01
N ARG A 89 2.51 -0.68 2.03
CA ARG A 89 3.21 0.61 1.93
C ARG A 89 4.47 0.56 1.06
N SER A 90 5.15 -0.58 1.02
CA SER A 90 6.32 -0.81 0.16
C SER A 90 5.94 -1.07 -1.30
N ARG A 91 4.78 -1.70 -1.56
CA ARG A 91 4.28 -1.99 -2.91
C ARG A 91 3.62 -0.80 -3.60
N GLY A 92 3.61 0.38 -2.97
CA GLY A 92 2.98 1.59 -3.54
C GLY A 92 1.51 1.30 -3.83
N GLU A 93 0.67 1.20 -2.78
CA GLU A 93 -0.76 1.07 -2.98
C GLU A 93 -1.26 2.20 -3.89
N LEU A 94 -1.85 1.79 -5.01
CA LEU A 94 -2.79 2.67 -5.67
C LEU A 94 -4.00 2.78 -4.73
N ASP A 95 -4.34 3.96 -4.34
CA ASP A 95 -5.63 4.31 -3.81
C ASP A 95 -6.72 3.72 -4.73
N GLU A 96 -7.81 3.21 -4.19
CA GLU A 96 -8.91 2.61 -4.97
C GLU A 96 -9.33 3.50 -6.15
N SER A 97 -9.28 4.83 -5.97
CA SER A 97 -9.51 5.83 -7.02
C SER A 97 -8.52 5.75 -8.20
N HIS A 98 -7.29 5.29 -7.97
CA HIS A 98 -6.30 5.09 -9.03
C HIS A 98 -6.45 3.73 -9.72
N GLU A 99 -7.01 2.72 -9.05
CA GLU A 99 -7.26 1.40 -9.64
C GLU A 99 -8.29 1.48 -10.76
N GLU A 100 -9.33 2.30 -10.62
CA GLU A 100 -10.37 2.47 -11.63
C GLU A 100 -9.79 3.02 -12.93
N VAL A 101 -8.93 4.03 -12.83
CA VAL A 101 -8.27 4.67 -13.99
C VAL A 101 -7.23 3.76 -14.66
N LEU A 102 -6.62 2.83 -13.91
CA LEU A 102 -5.56 1.94 -14.39
C LEU A 102 -6.01 0.48 -14.55
N SER A 103 -7.30 0.17 -14.54
CA SER A 103 -7.87 -1.18 -14.37
C SER A 103 -7.24 -2.26 -15.25
N GLY A 104 -7.02 -2.00 -16.53
CA GLY A 104 -6.42 -2.95 -17.48
C GLY A 104 -4.94 -3.21 -17.23
N SER A 105 -4.16 -2.14 -17.05
CA SER A 105 -2.72 -2.20 -16.80
C SER A 105 -2.41 -2.75 -15.41
N TRP A 106 -3.18 -2.31 -14.40
CA TRP A 106 -3.02 -2.75 -13.02
C TRP A 106 -3.33 -4.23 -12.81
N ARG A 107 -4.36 -4.74 -13.46
CA ARG A 107 -4.66 -6.18 -13.45
C ARG A 107 -3.50 -7.01 -13.99
N ARG A 108 -2.82 -6.55 -15.07
CA ARG A 108 -1.66 -7.25 -15.64
C ARG A 108 -0.44 -7.14 -14.74
N TYR A 109 -0.26 -6.02 -14.08
CA TYR A 109 0.80 -5.84 -13.10
C TYR A 109 0.62 -6.77 -11.89
N ARG A 110 -0.61 -6.92 -11.36
CA ARG A 110 -0.90 -7.92 -10.31
C ARG A 110 -0.54 -9.34 -10.76
N GLN A 111 -0.82 -9.71 -12.00
CA GLN A 111 -0.40 -11.01 -12.55
C GLN A 111 1.12 -11.19 -12.60
N ALA A 112 1.89 -10.10 -12.66
CA ALA A 112 3.35 -10.16 -12.53
C ALA A 112 3.77 -10.34 -11.08
N LEU A 113 3.11 -9.68 -10.13
CA LEU A 113 3.31 -9.88 -8.69
C LEU A 113 2.98 -11.32 -8.25
N ASP A 114 1.81 -11.85 -8.67
CA ASP A 114 1.40 -13.23 -8.37
C ASP A 114 2.40 -14.25 -8.94
N ALA A 115 2.99 -13.97 -10.11
CA ALA A 115 4.01 -14.83 -10.69
C ALA A 115 5.31 -14.84 -9.88
N MET A 116 5.67 -13.73 -9.22
CA MET A 116 6.85 -13.64 -8.37
C MET A 116 6.75 -14.54 -7.14
N ASP A 117 5.54 -14.71 -6.59
CA ASP A 117 5.32 -15.54 -5.39
C ASP A 117 5.68 -17.03 -5.61
N ILE A 118 5.73 -17.50 -6.86
CA ILE A 118 6.00 -18.89 -7.22
C ILE A 118 7.26 -19.06 -8.09
N ALA A 119 7.90 -17.96 -8.48
CA ALA A 119 9.09 -17.98 -9.33
C ALA A 119 10.30 -18.60 -8.58
N GLY A 120 11.06 -19.46 -9.27
CA GLY A 120 12.22 -20.12 -8.70
C GLY A 120 13.42 -20.24 -9.67
N GLU A 121 13.17 -20.08 -10.94
CA GLU A 121 14.17 -20.25 -12.00
C GLU A 121 14.31 -18.99 -12.85
N ALA A 122 15.44 -18.85 -13.58
CA ALA A 122 15.71 -17.66 -14.40
C ALA A 122 14.63 -17.40 -15.44
N GLU A 123 14.04 -18.44 -16.02
CA GLU A 123 12.95 -18.37 -16.99
C GLU A 123 11.67 -17.79 -16.36
N ASP A 124 11.41 -18.07 -15.09
CA ASP A 124 10.28 -17.50 -14.36
C ASP A 124 10.48 -15.99 -14.19
N PHE A 125 11.70 -15.56 -13.84
CA PHE A 125 12.03 -14.13 -13.72
C PHE A 125 11.96 -13.40 -15.05
N GLN A 126 12.41 -14.05 -16.16
CA GLN A 126 12.21 -13.51 -17.51
C GLN A 126 10.73 -13.32 -17.85
N ALA A 127 9.87 -14.28 -17.47
CA ALA A 127 8.43 -14.20 -17.68
C ALA A 127 7.81 -13.02 -16.91
N ILE A 128 8.35 -12.66 -15.73
CA ILE A 128 7.94 -11.45 -14.98
C ILE A 128 8.27 -10.20 -15.78
N GLY A 129 9.46 -10.11 -16.40
CA GLY A 129 9.81 -9.00 -17.29
C GLY A 129 8.82 -8.82 -18.46
N ILE A 130 8.39 -9.94 -19.08
CA ILE A 130 7.35 -9.93 -20.13
C ILE A 130 6.03 -9.37 -19.57
N LYS A 131 5.58 -9.83 -18.39
CA LYS A 131 4.33 -9.39 -17.77
C LYS A 131 4.37 -7.90 -17.39
N CYS A 132 5.50 -7.40 -16.87
CA CYS A 132 5.71 -5.99 -16.59
C CYS A 132 5.59 -5.15 -17.88
N ARG A 133 6.27 -5.56 -18.95
CA ARG A 133 6.15 -4.92 -20.26
C ARG A 133 4.72 -4.93 -20.79
N ASP A 134 4.01 -6.05 -20.65
CA ASP A 134 2.62 -6.17 -21.09
C ASP A 134 1.67 -5.29 -20.28
N SER A 135 1.93 -5.04 -19.00
CA SER A 135 1.17 -4.09 -18.18
C SER A 135 1.36 -2.65 -18.66
N LEU A 136 2.59 -2.26 -19.00
CA LEU A 136 2.90 -0.94 -19.57
C LEU A 136 2.24 -0.74 -20.94
N LEU A 137 2.25 -1.76 -21.81
CA LEU A 137 1.54 -1.71 -23.08
C LEU A 137 0.01 -1.71 -22.92
N ALA A 138 -0.51 -2.33 -21.86
CA ALA A 138 -1.93 -2.22 -21.54
C ALA A 138 -2.29 -0.78 -21.19
N PHE A 139 -1.49 -0.11 -20.35
CA PHE A 139 -1.68 1.30 -20.03
C PHE A 139 -1.80 2.17 -21.30
N VAL A 140 -0.92 1.96 -22.30
CA VAL A 140 -1.03 2.67 -23.56
C VAL A 140 -2.35 2.38 -24.26
N ARG A 141 -2.74 1.09 -24.38
CA ARG A 141 -4.00 0.70 -25.06
C ARG A 141 -5.23 1.29 -24.40
N ASP A 142 -5.23 1.35 -23.08
CA ASP A 142 -6.35 1.86 -22.31
C ASP A 142 -6.53 3.37 -22.51
N HIS A 143 -5.44 4.14 -22.72
CA HIS A 143 -5.46 5.62 -22.73
C HIS A 143 -5.16 6.31 -24.06
N LEU A 144 -4.70 5.60 -25.10
CA LEU A 144 -4.27 6.24 -26.37
C LEU A 144 -5.39 6.97 -27.13
N ASN A 145 -6.65 6.75 -26.79
CA ASN A 145 -7.81 7.39 -27.41
C ASN A 145 -8.57 8.33 -26.46
N ASP A 146 -8.06 8.55 -25.26
CA ASP A 146 -8.69 9.46 -24.29
C ASP A 146 -8.70 10.91 -24.84
N GLU A 147 -9.73 11.66 -24.51
CA GLU A 147 -9.88 13.06 -24.96
C GLU A 147 -8.70 13.93 -24.54
N TRP A 148 -8.12 13.65 -23.37
CA TRP A 148 -6.98 14.43 -22.85
C TRP A 148 -5.68 14.25 -23.66
N VAL A 149 -5.55 13.20 -24.44
CA VAL A 149 -4.42 12.98 -25.34
C VAL A 149 -4.45 13.98 -26.49
N GLY A 150 -5.66 14.34 -26.97
CA GLY A 150 -5.88 15.29 -28.02
C GLY A 150 -5.34 14.83 -29.38
N GLU A 151 -5.15 15.78 -30.29
CA GLU A 151 -4.58 15.51 -31.60
C GLU A 151 -3.08 15.26 -31.51
N VAL A 152 -2.63 14.15 -32.16
CA VAL A 152 -1.23 13.75 -32.27
C VAL A 152 -0.88 13.70 -33.76
N ALA A 153 0.03 14.57 -34.22
CA ALA A 153 0.39 14.73 -35.64
C ALA A 153 0.98 13.42 -36.21
N GLU A 154 1.85 12.78 -35.46
CA GLU A 154 2.43 11.46 -35.83
C GLU A 154 2.17 10.50 -34.66
N ARG A 155 1.14 9.64 -34.81
CA ARG A 155 0.80 8.67 -33.78
C ARG A 155 1.81 7.52 -33.77
N PRO A 156 2.47 7.24 -32.63
CA PRO A 156 3.30 6.05 -32.49
C PRO A 156 2.48 4.77 -32.71
N LYS A 157 3.17 3.65 -33.03
CA LYS A 157 2.51 2.35 -33.04
C LYS A 157 2.02 2.01 -31.64
N THR A 158 0.91 1.26 -31.51
CA THR A 158 0.38 0.84 -30.20
C THR A 158 1.40 0.03 -29.39
N SER A 159 2.38 -0.61 -30.03
CA SER A 159 3.48 -1.31 -29.39
C SER A 159 4.67 -0.43 -28.99
N ASP A 160 4.67 0.84 -29.36
CA ASP A 160 5.69 1.81 -29.00
C ASP A 160 5.32 2.50 -27.69
N PHE A 161 5.65 1.82 -26.58
CA PHE A 161 5.38 2.34 -25.23
C PHE A 161 6.07 3.68 -25.00
N LYS A 162 7.37 3.80 -25.35
CA LYS A 162 8.13 5.02 -25.09
C LYS A 162 7.53 6.22 -25.82
N GLY A 163 7.20 6.05 -27.09
CA GLY A 163 6.59 7.13 -27.89
C GLY A 163 5.25 7.60 -27.32
N TRP A 164 4.37 6.68 -26.90
CA TRP A 164 3.11 7.05 -26.28
C TRP A 164 3.28 7.65 -24.89
N ALA A 165 4.12 7.07 -24.04
CA ALA A 165 4.36 7.57 -22.69
C ALA A 165 5.03 8.97 -22.69
N GLU A 166 5.82 9.28 -23.72
CA GLU A 166 6.35 10.64 -23.93
C GLU A 166 5.22 11.65 -24.20
N ILE A 167 4.28 11.30 -25.09
CA ILE A 167 3.08 12.12 -25.36
C ILE A 167 2.26 12.30 -24.08
N PHE A 168 2.03 11.21 -23.34
CA PHE A 168 1.29 11.28 -22.07
C PHE A 168 1.99 12.19 -21.04
N ALA A 169 3.30 12.07 -20.89
CA ALA A 169 4.06 12.93 -20.01
C ALA A 169 3.97 14.42 -20.43
N GLU A 170 3.93 14.71 -21.72
CA GLU A 170 3.77 16.08 -22.23
C GLU A 170 2.39 16.66 -21.94
N ARG A 171 1.34 15.83 -21.97
CA ARG A 171 -0.05 16.27 -21.73
C ARG A 171 -0.39 16.39 -20.26
N LEU A 172 0.22 15.54 -19.42
CA LEU A 172 -0.12 15.44 -17.99
C LEU A 172 0.81 16.25 -17.09
N THR A 173 1.99 16.69 -17.58
CA THR A 173 3.00 17.29 -16.72
C THR A 173 3.73 18.45 -17.39
N GLU A 174 4.41 19.25 -16.55
CA GLU A 174 5.21 20.38 -16.97
C GLU A 174 6.59 20.42 -16.26
N GLY A 175 7.53 21.16 -16.85
CA GLY A 175 8.79 21.50 -16.23
C GLY A 175 9.61 20.29 -15.74
N ARG A 176 10.03 20.33 -14.50
CA ARG A 176 10.89 19.27 -13.90
C ARG A 176 10.17 17.93 -13.75
N VAL A 177 8.87 17.95 -13.50
CA VAL A 177 8.06 16.73 -13.37
C VAL A 177 8.02 16.01 -14.71
N ARG A 178 7.83 16.71 -15.83
CA ARG A 178 7.88 16.14 -17.18
C ARG A 178 9.23 15.45 -17.45
N SER A 179 10.34 16.12 -17.16
CA SER A 179 11.68 15.55 -17.34
C SER A 179 11.88 14.28 -16.50
N TYR A 180 11.39 14.28 -15.27
CA TYR A 180 11.44 13.11 -14.39
C TYR A 180 10.63 11.94 -14.98
N VAL A 181 9.37 12.18 -15.37
CA VAL A 181 8.48 11.13 -15.91
C VAL A 181 9.06 10.54 -17.19
N LYS A 182 9.56 11.36 -18.13
CA LYS A 182 10.22 10.88 -19.36
C LYS A 182 11.43 9.99 -19.06
N THR A 183 12.26 10.39 -18.09
CA THR A 183 13.42 9.58 -17.67
C THR A 183 12.98 8.27 -17.04
N LEU A 184 11.96 8.29 -16.18
CA LEU A 184 11.42 7.11 -15.54
C LEU A 184 10.85 6.12 -16.56
N VAL A 185 10.06 6.59 -17.53
CA VAL A 185 9.53 5.81 -18.66
C VAL A 185 10.65 5.08 -19.40
N ASP A 186 11.69 5.82 -19.79
CA ASP A 186 12.83 5.27 -20.54
C ASP A 186 13.51 4.15 -19.76
N LYS A 187 13.84 4.39 -18.49
CA LYS A 187 14.57 3.45 -17.65
C LYS A 187 13.76 2.22 -17.26
N VAL A 188 12.49 2.40 -16.93
CA VAL A 188 11.61 1.28 -16.57
C VAL A 188 11.37 0.35 -17.75
N TRP A 189 11.12 0.91 -18.95
CA TRP A 189 10.97 0.10 -20.15
C TRP A 189 12.24 -0.69 -20.48
N ASP A 190 13.40 -0.03 -20.47
CA ASP A 190 14.68 -0.69 -20.76
C ASP A 190 14.97 -1.81 -19.75
N LEU A 191 14.64 -1.59 -18.47
CA LEU A 191 14.82 -2.57 -17.42
C LEU A 191 13.90 -3.80 -17.60
N ALA A 192 12.62 -3.58 -17.95
CA ALA A 192 11.68 -4.67 -18.22
C ALA A 192 12.09 -5.49 -19.47
N VAL A 193 12.56 -4.82 -20.52
CA VAL A 193 13.09 -5.49 -21.72
C VAL A 193 14.38 -6.26 -21.40
N TRP A 194 15.27 -5.67 -20.60
CA TRP A 194 16.51 -6.34 -20.19
C TRP A 194 16.21 -7.64 -19.40
N LEU A 195 15.31 -7.59 -18.42
CA LEU A 195 14.96 -8.78 -17.63
C LEU A 195 14.39 -9.90 -18.51
N GLN A 196 13.54 -9.55 -19.47
CA GLN A 196 12.98 -10.53 -20.43
C GLN A 196 14.04 -11.34 -21.19
N HIS A 197 15.23 -10.78 -21.38
CA HIS A 197 16.31 -11.38 -22.16
C HIS A 197 17.52 -11.79 -21.30
N ASN A 198 17.45 -11.63 -19.99
CA ASN A 198 18.54 -11.97 -19.07
C ASN A 198 18.48 -13.45 -18.71
N ASN A 199 19.42 -14.25 -19.26
CA ASN A 199 19.47 -15.70 -18.99
C ASN A 199 19.95 -16.04 -17.57
N ASP A 200 20.59 -15.10 -16.90
CA ASP A 200 21.08 -15.23 -15.52
C ASP A 200 20.24 -14.37 -14.57
N ALA A 201 18.93 -14.18 -14.89
CA ALA A 201 18.01 -13.38 -14.09
C ALA A 201 17.90 -13.94 -12.67
N THR A 202 17.94 -13.05 -11.69
CA THR A 202 17.84 -13.36 -10.27
C THR A 202 16.50 -12.87 -9.68
N PRO A 203 16.10 -13.37 -8.49
CA PRO A 203 14.94 -12.82 -7.78
C PRO A 203 15.02 -11.32 -7.58
N ASP A 204 16.20 -10.79 -7.16
CA ASP A 204 16.43 -9.37 -6.93
C ASP A 204 16.23 -8.53 -8.21
N ASP A 205 16.63 -9.06 -9.37
CA ASP A 205 16.41 -8.43 -10.67
C ASP A 205 14.90 -8.32 -10.97
N ALA A 206 14.15 -9.38 -10.73
CA ALA A 206 12.71 -9.41 -10.94
C ALA A 206 11.97 -8.48 -10.00
N GLU A 207 12.33 -8.45 -8.70
CA GLU A 207 11.78 -7.52 -7.71
C GLU A 207 12.03 -6.06 -8.12
N LEU A 208 13.26 -5.72 -8.53
CA LEU A 208 13.60 -4.38 -9.00
C LEU A 208 12.75 -3.95 -10.20
N VAL A 209 12.50 -4.84 -11.16
CA VAL A 209 11.66 -4.56 -12.33
C VAL A 209 10.19 -4.39 -11.93
N LEU A 210 9.69 -5.21 -11.00
CA LEU A 210 8.34 -5.08 -10.45
C LEU A 210 8.16 -3.73 -9.75
N GLU A 211 9.05 -3.37 -8.84
CA GLU A 211 8.99 -2.10 -8.10
C GLU A 211 9.04 -0.90 -9.06
N ALA A 212 9.96 -0.91 -10.02
CA ALA A 212 10.09 0.15 -11.01
C ALA A 212 8.81 0.30 -11.86
N THR A 213 8.23 -0.83 -12.30
CA THR A 213 6.99 -0.86 -13.08
C THR A 213 5.80 -0.35 -12.27
N GLY A 214 5.63 -0.82 -11.03
CA GLY A 214 4.60 -0.37 -10.11
C GLY A 214 4.70 1.13 -9.81
N ASN A 215 5.90 1.64 -9.57
CA ASN A 215 6.14 3.07 -9.37
C ASN A 215 5.75 3.90 -10.59
N LEU A 216 6.09 3.46 -11.80
CA LEU A 216 5.71 4.16 -13.04
C LEU A 216 4.20 4.19 -13.22
N LEU A 217 3.50 3.05 -13.04
CA LEU A 217 2.03 2.98 -13.12
C LEU A 217 1.37 3.87 -12.07
N THR A 218 1.85 3.82 -10.82
CA THR A 218 1.36 4.70 -9.74
C THR A 218 1.57 6.18 -10.07
N THR A 219 2.72 6.51 -10.67
CA THR A 219 3.00 7.89 -11.09
C THR A 219 1.99 8.37 -12.12
N PHE A 220 1.71 7.57 -13.15
CA PHE A 220 0.68 7.91 -14.14
C PHE A 220 -0.72 7.95 -13.53
N GLY A 221 -1.08 7.01 -12.66
CA GLY A 221 -2.36 7.00 -11.96
C GLY A 221 -2.61 8.31 -11.20
N ARG A 222 -1.61 8.78 -10.44
CA ARG A 222 -1.69 10.08 -9.73
C ARG A 222 -1.83 11.27 -10.68
N LEU A 223 -1.14 11.25 -11.81
CA LEU A 223 -1.23 12.33 -12.79
C LEU A 223 -2.61 12.37 -13.46
N LEU A 224 -3.17 11.22 -13.80
CA LEU A 224 -4.51 11.09 -14.36
C LEU A 224 -5.57 11.52 -13.35
N HIS A 225 -5.49 11.01 -12.11
CA HIS A 225 -6.39 11.42 -11.02
C HIS A 225 -6.35 12.95 -10.80
N ARG A 226 -5.15 13.53 -10.73
CA ARG A 226 -5.00 14.99 -10.60
C ARG A 226 -5.63 15.76 -11.76
N ARG A 227 -5.57 15.19 -12.96
CA ARG A 227 -6.22 15.80 -14.13
C ARG A 227 -7.74 15.75 -14.02
N GLU A 228 -8.29 14.67 -13.53
CA GLU A 228 -9.73 14.45 -13.43
C GLU A 228 -10.35 15.23 -12.28
N TYR A 229 -9.72 15.21 -11.11
CA TYR A 229 -10.25 15.79 -9.86
C TYR A 229 -9.59 17.11 -9.46
N GLY A 230 -8.56 17.56 -10.19
CA GLY A 230 -7.84 18.79 -9.89
C GLY A 230 -6.70 18.61 -8.87
N ASP A 231 -6.13 19.74 -8.46
CA ASP A 231 -5.13 19.79 -7.39
C ASP A 231 -5.79 19.54 -6.04
N PRO A 232 -5.10 18.87 -5.09
CA PRO A 232 -5.60 18.72 -3.73
C PRO A 232 -5.98 20.07 -3.11
N GLU A 233 -7.12 20.10 -2.43
CA GLU A 233 -7.62 21.30 -1.77
C GLU A 233 -6.67 21.77 -0.67
N ARG A 234 -6.63 23.08 -0.48
CA ARG A 234 -5.84 23.74 0.55
C ARG A 234 -6.72 24.57 1.46
N CYS A 235 -6.36 24.61 2.72
CA CYS A 235 -6.99 25.52 3.64
C CYS A 235 -6.91 26.98 3.13
N PRO A 236 -8.03 27.68 2.96
CA PRO A 236 -8.04 29.05 2.45
C PRO A 236 -7.37 30.02 3.41
N ARG A 237 -7.23 29.66 4.70
CA ARG A 237 -6.64 30.51 5.73
C ARG A 237 -5.13 30.38 5.86
N CYS A 238 -4.58 29.14 5.78
CA CYS A 238 -3.15 28.89 6.03
C CYS A 238 -2.46 28.09 4.92
N SER A 239 -3.16 27.76 3.84
CA SER A 239 -2.66 26.97 2.70
C SER A 239 -2.17 25.57 3.06
N SER A 240 -2.52 25.03 4.23
CA SER A 240 -2.21 23.66 4.64
C SER A 240 -3.08 22.68 3.86
N TYR A 241 -2.53 21.50 3.53
CA TYR A 241 -3.28 20.36 2.97
C TYR A 241 -3.87 19.43 4.05
N ARG A 242 -3.73 19.79 5.34
CA ARG A 242 -4.27 19.03 6.47
C ARG A 242 -5.74 19.40 6.65
N LEU A 243 -6.56 18.98 5.72
CA LEU A 243 -8.00 19.15 5.74
C LEU A 243 -8.62 17.79 6.09
N ASP A 244 -9.45 17.78 7.11
CA ASP A 244 -10.22 16.63 7.56
C ASP A 244 -11.71 16.94 7.36
N GLU A 245 -12.51 15.95 6.99
CA GLU A 245 -13.96 16.08 6.86
C GLU A 245 -14.60 15.59 8.16
N ASP A 246 -15.43 16.44 8.76
CA ASP A 246 -16.32 16.08 9.87
C ASP A 246 -17.73 15.93 9.33
N VAL A 247 -18.34 14.76 9.57
CA VAL A 247 -19.62 14.39 8.99
C VAL A 247 -20.60 14.09 10.12
N GLU A 248 -21.66 14.89 10.21
CA GLU A 248 -22.76 14.70 11.14
C GLU A 248 -24.01 14.17 10.41
N VAL A 249 -24.52 13.01 10.82
CA VAL A 249 -25.71 12.39 10.22
C VAL A 249 -26.97 13.12 10.71
N VAL A 250 -27.84 13.51 9.76
CA VAL A 250 -29.13 14.13 10.02
C VAL A 250 -30.24 13.17 9.61
N GLU A 251 -31.09 12.78 10.59
CA GLU A 251 -32.16 11.80 10.37
C GLU A 251 -33.52 12.44 10.01
N GLU A 252 -33.79 13.67 10.47
CA GLU A 252 -35.06 14.39 10.23
C GLU A 252 -34.84 15.91 10.03
N PRO A 253 -35.67 16.61 9.25
CA PRO A 253 -36.80 16.17 8.40
C PRO A 253 -36.39 15.58 7.06
N GLU A 254 -35.14 15.74 6.65
CA GLU A 254 -34.55 15.16 5.43
C GLU A 254 -33.32 14.31 5.84
N SER A 255 -33.32 13.05 5.46
CA SER A 255 -32.18 12.14 5.71
C SER A 255 -31.00 12.53 4.85
N GLY A 256 -29.84 12.75 5.50
CA GLY A 256 -28.61 13.19 4.85
C GLY A 256 -27.48 13.35 5.86
N PHE A 257 -26.53 14.17 5.50
CA PHE A 257 -25.40 14.49 6.36
C PHE A 257 -24.94 15.94 6.19
N LEU A 258 -24.45 16.51 7.28
CA LEU A 258 -23.79 17.81 7.31
C LEU A 258 -22.29 17.59 7.23
N GLU A 259 -21.66 18.16 6.25
CA GLU A 259 -20.21 18.11 6.07
C GLU A 259 -19.58 19.42 6.49
N THR A 260 -18.51 19.33 7.24
CA THR A 260 -17.67 20.46 7.63
C THR A 260 -16.22 20.10 7.39
N THR A 261 -15.51 20.87 6.56
CA THR A 261 -14.06 20.70 6.41
C THR A 261 -13.33 21.43 7.52
N ILE A 262 -12.45 20.73 8.23
CA ILE A 262 -11.67 21.25 9.35
C ILE A 262 -10.19 21.22 9.00
N CYS A 263 -9.49 22.34 9.19
CA CYS A 263 -8.06 22.41 8.98
C CYS A 263 -7.28 22.02 10.25
N GLY A 264 -6.60 20.87 10.24
CA GLY A 264 -5.71 20.42 11.32
C GLY A 264 -4.47 21.30 11.54
N GLY A 265 -4.19 22.26 10.65
CA GLY A 265 -3.07 23.20 10.78
C GLY A 265 -3.40 24.49 11.56
N CYS A 266 -4.59 25.05 11.36
CA CYS A 266 -4.97 26.34 11.96
C CYS A 266 -6.36 26.37 12.59
N GLY A 267 -7.08 25.24 12.61
CA GLY A 267 -8.44 25.15 13.15
C GLY A 267 -9.51 25.88 12.34
N TRP A 268 -9.23 26.28 11.09
CA TRP A 268 -10.24 26.83 10.20
C TRP A 268 -11.31 25.78 9.91
N GLN A 269 -12.57 26.22 9.83
CA GLN A 269 -13.71 25.38 9.47
C GLN A 269 -14.45 26.02 8.31
N SER A 270 -14.93 25.18 7.37
CA SER A 270 -15.82 25.60 6.30
C SER A 270 -17.21 25.90 6.83
N GLU A 271 -18.07 26.48 6.00
CA GLU A 271 -19.51 26.46 6.24
C GLU A 271 -20.01 25.01 6.17
N GLN A 272 -21.01 24.66 7.00
CA GLN A 272 -21.64 23.36 6.91
C GLN A 272 -22.42 23.24 5.61
N MET A 273 -22.18 22.15 4.89
CA MET A 273 -22.94 21.81 3.69
C MET A 273 -23.81 20.58 3.98
N PHE A 274 -25.11 20.70 3.65
CA PHE A 274 -26.00 19.56 3.71
C PHE A 274 -25.94 18.79 2.39
N ALA A 275 -25.69 17.49 2.46
CA ALA A 275 -25.75 16.59 1.34
C ALA A 275 -26.73 15.44 1.64
N ARG A 276 -27.51 15.06 0.64
CA ARG A 276 -28.42 13.91 0.74
C ARG A 276 -27.67 12.63 0.48
N TRP A 277 -28.08 11.55 1.11
CA TRP A 277 -27.53 10.22 0.82
C TRP A 277 -27.63 9.86 -0.67
N SER A 278 -28.73 10.26 -1.34
CA SER A 278 -28.92 10.04 -2.78
C SER A 278 -27.88 10.67 -3.68
N ASP A 279 -27.14 11.66 -3.19
CA ASP A 279 -26.20 12.43 -4.01
C ASP A 279 -24.79 11.79 -4.02
N ARG A 280 -24.50 10.89 -3.06
CA ARG A 280 -23.19 10.23 -2.93
C ARG A 280 -23.20 8.71 -2.95
N ALA A 281 -24.28 8.07 -2.56
CA ALA A 281 -24.36 6.64 -2.43
C ALA A 281 -25.46 6.06 -3.35
N SER A 282 -25.24 4.86 -3.88
CA SER A 282 -26.32 4.13 -4.56
C SER A 282 -27.41 3.72 -3.55
N ASP A 283 -28.64 3.54 -4.00
CA ASP A 283 -29.74 3.06 -3.13
C ASP A 283 -29.38 1.78 -2.37
N ALA A 284 -28.49 0.94 -2.91
CA ALA A 284 -27.98 -0.26 -2.26
C ALA A 284 -27.04 0.05 -1.08
N ASP A 285 -26.19 1.07 -1.19
CA ASP A 285 -25.27 1.48 -0.12
C ASP A 285 -26.03 2.12 1.04
N VAL A 286 -27.07 2.91 0.73
CA VAL A 286 -27.98 3.50 1.72
C VAL A 286 -28.75 2.40 2.45
N ALA A 287 -29.29 1.41 1.76
CA ALA A 287 -30.00 0.27 2.37
C ALA A 287 -29.06 -0.52 3.30
N ALA A 288 -27.84 -0.81 2.86
CA ALA A 288 -26.83 -1.53 3.65
C ALA A 288 -26.40 -0.75 4.91
N TYR A 289 -26.37 0.58 4.85
CA TYR A 289 -26.07 1.42 6.01
C TYR A 289 -27.23 1.43 7.03
N LEU A 290 -28.46 1.53 6.58
CA LEU A 290 -29.66 1.55 7.41
C LEU A 290 -29.93 0.20 8.10
N GLU A 291 -29.47 -0.91 7.51
CA GLU A 291 -29.56 -2.25 8.11
C GLU A 291 -28.49 -2.54 9.15
N ARG A 292 -27.46 -1.67 9.32
CA ARG A 292 -26.46 -1.84 10.36
C ARG A 292 -27.07 -1.63 11.73
N PRO A 293 -26.87 -2.57 12.68
CA PRO A 293 -27.37 -2.39 14.04
C PRO A 293 -26.74 -1.14 14.66
N THR A 294 -27.57 -0.24 15.17
CA THR A 294 -27.12 0.97 15.89
C THR A 294 -26.22 0.54 17.04
N PRO A 295 -24.98 1.04 17.15
CA PRO A 295 -24.10 0.72 18.28
C PRO A 295 -24.78 1.15 19.58
N GLY A 296 -24.91 0.21 20.52
CA GLY A 296 -25.52 0.48 21.82
C GLY A 296 -24.76 1.56 22.60
N PRO A 297 -25.39 2.19 23.61
CA PRO A 297 -24.78 3.27 24.39
C PRO A 297 -23.47 2.91 25.09
N SER A 298 -23.13 1.62 25.23
CA SER A 298 -21.87 1.12 25.76
C SER A 298 -20.69 1.25 24.81
N ASP A 299 -20.90 1.33 23.50
CA ASP A 299 -19.81 1.39 22.52
C ASP A 299 -19.27 2.81 22.29
N ARG A 300 -19.99 3.83 22.81
CA ARG A 300 -19.57 5.25 22.72
C ARG A 300 -18.55 5.69 23.77
N LEU A 301 -18.32 4.90 24.81
CA LEU A 301 -17.41 5.25 25.92
C LEU A 301 -15.94 4.83 25.71
N GLY A 302 -15.61 4.16 24.60
CA GLY A 302 -14.25 3.67 24.31
C GLY A 302 -13.36 4.62 23.48
N ARG A 303 -13.85 5.76 22.98
CA ARG A 303 -13.09 6.66 22.09
C ARG A 303 -12.60 7.98 22.67
N ASN A 304 -12.91 8.28 23.94
CA ASN A 304 -12.36 9.46 24.60
C ASN A 304 -11.49 9.06 25.79
N GLY A 305 -10.23 8.81 25.53
CA GLY A 305 -9.27 8.58 26.59
C GLY A 305 -7.90 8.14 26.07
N ARG A 306 -7.18 9.02 25.40
CA ARG A 306 -5.77 9.43 25.65
C ARG A 306 -5.22 10.19 24.49
#